data_c67edd1fbe51a772fbc1306ddd5070f1
#
_entry.id   c67edd1fbe51a772fbc1306ddd5070f1
#
_cell.length_a   1.000
_cell.length_b   1.000
_cell.length_c   1.000
_cell.angle_alpha   90.00
_cell.angle_beta   90.00
_cell.angle_gamma   90.00
#
_symmetry.space_group_name_H-M   'P 1'
#
loop_
_entity.id
_entity.type
_entity.pdbx_description
1 polymer ?
#
loop_
_entity_poly.entity_id
_entity_poly.type
_entity_poly.pdbx_seq_one_letter_code
_entity_poly.pdbx_strand_id
1 'polypeptide(L)'
;NDGNISVKLNDHEFLCTPTGVSKGFMTPEYICKVDENGNVIQANKGFKPSSEIKMHMRVYAKRPDVGAVVHAHPTFATSFAIAGIPLTQPIMPEAVIALGCVPIAEYGTPSTMEIPDNVEKYLPYYDAVLLESHGALTWSTDLLAAYHKMESVEFYAELLYKSKMLGGPKEFDKNTIEKLYEIRRKMGLPGKHPANLCMNKDTKNCHNCGCHGSNDNGTGSVSSIAKSASPEVVAEITKKVMQQLGL
;
A
#
# COMPACT_ATOMS: atom_id res chain seq x y z
N ASN A 1 -4.65 -17.77 3.64
CA ASN A 1 -5.90 -17.70 2.87
C ASN A 1 -6.24 -16.29 2.42
N ASP A 2 -5.61 -15.31 3.03
CA ASP A 2 -5.94 -13.90 2.87
C ASP A 2 -5.36 -13.33 1.56
N GLY A 3 -5.91 -12.21 1.13
CA GLY A 3 -5.56 -11.59 -0.13
C GLY A 3 -6.26 -12.22 -1.34
N ASN A 4 -6.14 -11.53 -2.47
CA ASN A 4 -6.74 -11.92 -3.75
C ASN A 4 -6.02 -11.22 -4.90
N ILE A 5 -6.11 -11.83 -6.07
CA ILE A 5 -5.42 -11.39 -7.28
C ILE A 5 -6.43 -11.41 -8.43
N SER A 6 -6.33 -10.44 -9.32
CA SER A 6 -7.06 -10.44 -10.57
C SER A 6 -6.21 -9.99 -11.76
N VAL A 7 -6.59 -10.44 -12.95
CA VAL A 7 -5.94 -10.08 -14.22
C VAL A 7 -7.02 -9.74 -15.23
N LYS A 8 -6.83 -8.62 -15.93
CA LYS A 8 -7.70 -8.18 -17.02
C LYS A 8 -7.33 -8.94 -18.30
N LEU A 9 -8.28 -9.65 -18.90
CA LEU A 9 -8.13 -10.30 -20.20
C LEU A 9 -8.50 -9.34 -21.35
N ASN A 10 -9.59 -8.61 -21.16
CA ASN A 10 -10.10 -7.55 -22.04
C ASN A 10 -11.01 -6.62 -21.21
N ASP A 11 -11.71 -5.69 -21.85
CA ASP A 11 -12.54 -4.71 -21.14
C ASP A 11 -13.77 -5.31 -20.43
N HIS A 12 -14.16 -6.56 -20.77
CA HIS A 12 -15.35 -7.23 -20.25
C HIS A 12 -15.06 -8.55 -19.52
N GLU A 13 -13.82 -9.03 -19.52
CA GLU A 13 -13.46 -10.31 -18.91
C GLU A 13 -12.23 -10.18 -18.04
N PHE A 14 -12.33 -10.71 -16.81
CA PHE A 14 -11.26 -10.70 -15.82
C PHE A 14 -11.13 -12.08 -15.19
N LEU A 15 -9.90 -12.51 -14.95
CA LEU A 15 -9.61 -13.67 -14.10
C LEU A 15 -9.42 -13.21 -12.65
N CYS A 16 -9.87 -14.01 -11.71
CA CYS A 16 -9.62 -13.71 -10.29
C CYS A 16 -9.52 -14.99 -9.44
N THR A 17 -8.82 -14.85 -8.32
CA THR A 17 -8.71 -15.92 -7.35
C THR A 17 -10.03 -16.11 -6.60
N PRO A 18 -10.35 -17.37 -6.20
CA PRO A 18 -11.57 -17.67 -5.46
C PRO A 18 -11.46 -17.25 -3.99
N THR A 19 -12.62 -17.12 -3.34
CA THR A 19 -12.70 -17.02 -1.88
C THR A 19 -12.43 -18.37 -1.21
N GLY A 20 -11.94 -18.33 0.04
CA GLY A 20 -11.81 -19.51 0.89
C GLY A 20 -10.71 -20.50 0.52
N VAL A 21 -9.80 -20.14 -0.39
CA VAL A 21 -8.71 -21.01 -0.87
C VAL A 21 -7.35 -20.39 -0.55
N SER A 22 -6.41 -21.22 -0.07
CA SER A 22 -5.02 -20.80 0.14
C SER A 22 -4.33 -20.55 -1.21
N LYS A 23 -3.79 -19.33 -1.40
CA LYS A 23 -3.16 -18.91 -2.67
C LYS A 23 -1.89 -19.69 -2.98
N GLY A 24 -1.19 -20.21 -1.95
CA GLY A 24 0.02 -21.03 -2.13
C GLY A 24 -0.23 -22.44 -2.66
N PHE A 25 -1.49 -22.91 -2.69
CA PHE A 25 -1.86 -24.26 -3.11
C PHE A 25 -2.90 -24.28 -4.23
N MET A 26 -3.02 -23.18 -4.96
CA MET A 26 -3.97 -23.06 -6.06
C MET A 26 -3.47 -23.77 -7.30
N THR A 27 -4.44 -24.32 -8.06
CA THR A 27 -4.24 -24.80 -9.43
C THR A 27 -5.10 -23.95 -10.38
N PRO A 28 -4.85 -24.01 -11.70
CA PRO A 28 -5.63 -23.22 -12.68
C PRO A 28 -7.13 -23.43 -12.61
N GLU A 29 -7.59 -24.61 -12.19
CA GLU A 29 -9.00 -24.98 -12.07
C GLU A 29 -9.74 -24.19 -10.99
N TYR A 30 -9.01 -23.52 -10.07
CA TYR A 30 -9.61 -22.71 -9.01
C TYR A 30 -9.96 -21.31 -9.47
N ILE A 31 -9.35 -20.85 -10.58
CA ILE A 31 -9.53 -19.49 -11.07
C ILE A 31 -10.95 -19.28 -11.59
N CYS A 32 -11.56 -18.18 -11.19
CA CYS A 32 -12.85 -17.73 -11.68
C CYS A 32 -12.66 -16.68 -12.78
N LYS A 33 -13.57 -16.69 -13.77
CA LYS A 33 -13.73 -15.61 -14.75
C LYS A 33 -14.95 -14.79 -14.37
N VAL A 34 -14.80 -13.47 -14.36
CA VAL A 34 -15.87 -12.51 -14.03
C VAL A 34 -15.99 -11.42 -15.09
N ASP A 35 -17.13 -10.76 -15.15
CA ASP A 35 -17.36 -9.56 -15.95
C ASP A 35 -16.83 -8.28 -15.26
N GLU A 36 -16.98 -7.14 -15.89
CA GLU A 36 -16.59 -5.82 -15.39
C GLU A 36 -17.35 -5.39 -14.10
N ASN A 37 -18.44 -6.06 -13.76
CA ASN A 37 -19.19 -5.83 -12.52
C ASN A 37 -18.83 -6.85 -11.42
N GLY A 38 -17.94 -7.81 -11.72
CA GLY A 38 -17.56 -8.89 -10.83
C GLY A 38 -18.54 -10.07 -10.81
N ASN A 39 -19.50 -10.13 -11.73
CA ASN A 39 -20.40 -11.28 -11.85
C ASN A 39 -19.68 -12.46 -12.52
N VAL A 40 -20.00 -13.66 -12.09
CA VAL A 40 -19.36 -14.88 -12.61
C VAL A 40 -19.78 -15.14 -14.06
N ILE A 41 -18.79 -15.17 -14.96
CA ILE A 41 -18.94 -15.68 -16.33
C ILE A 41 -18.66 -17.19 -16.35
N GLN A 42 -17.59 -17.62 -15.65
CA GLN A 42 -17.15 -19.01 -15.59
C GLN A 42 -16.46 -19.29 -14.27
N ALA A 43 -16.83 -20.37 -13.61
CA ALA A 43 -16.13 -20.93 -12.46
C ALA A 43 -16.37 -22.43 -12.40
N ASN A 44 -15.40 -23.21 -11.96
CA ASN A 44 -15.58 -24.62 -11.71
C ASN A 44 -16.49 -24.83 -10.47
N LYS A 45 -17.16 -25.99 -10.42
CA LYS A 45 -18.10 -26.31 -9.34
C LYS A 45 -17.41 -26.21 -7.98
N GLY A 46 -18.01 -25.40 -7.08
CA GLY A 46 -17.53 -25.19 -5.72
C GLY A 46 -16.68 -23.93 -5.52
N PHE A 47 -16.23 -23.28 -6.62
CA PHE A 47 -15.47 -22.03 -6.51
C PHE A 47 -16.34 -20.81 -6.78
N LYS A 48 -16.06 -19.75 -6.05
CA LYS A 48 -16.69 -18.43 -6.20
C LYS A 48 -15.61 -17.36 -6.14
N PRO A 49 -15.75 -16.24 -6.89
CA PRO A 49 -14.81 -15.12 -6.81
C PRO A 49 -14.63 -14.63 -5.37
N SER A 50 -13.47 -14.04 -5.09
CA SER A 50 -13.28 -13.32 -3.84
C SER A 50 -14.38 -12.26 -3.66
N SER A 51 -14.88 -12.10 -2.44
CA SER A 51 -15.87 -11.05 -2.11
C SER A 51 -15.31 -9.64 -2.27
N GLU A 52 -13.99 -9.49 -2.31
CA GLU A 52 -13.29 -8.21 -2.50
C GLU A 52 -13.01 -7.86 -3.96
N ILE A 53 -13.52 -8.66 -4.90
CA ILE A 53 -13.37 -8.39 -6.34
C ILE A 53 -13.89 -7.00 -6.74
N LYS A 54 -14.84 -6.44 -5.99
CA LYS A 54 -15.38 -5.09 -6.20
C LYS A 54 -14.29 -4.01 -6.13
N MET A 55 -13.32 -4.17 -5.24
CA MET A 55 -12.18 -3.27 -5.12
C MET A 55 -11.30 -3.32 -6.38
N HIS A 56 -11.05 -4.52 -6.92
CA HIS A 56 -10.30 -4.68 -8.17
C HIS A 56 -11.05 -4.09 -9.37
N MET A 57 -12.35 -4.33 -9.47
CA MET A 57 -13.17 -3.75 -10.55
C MET A 57 -13.18 -2.23 -10.52
N ARG A 58 -13.15 -1.61 -9.34
CA ARG A 58 -13.01 -0.16 -9.21
C ARG A 58 -11.66 0.32 -9.76
N VAL A 59 -10.58 -0.40 -9.51
CA VAL A 59 -9.26 -0.07 -10.08
C VAL A 59 -9.31 -0.11 -11.60
N TYR A 60 -9.81 -1.20 -12.20
CA TYR A 60 -9.90 -1.32 -13.66
C TYR A 60 -10.79 -0.26 -14.31
N ALA A 61 -11.94 0.04 -13.68
CA ALA A 61 -12.85 1.06 -14.18
C ALA A 61 -12.24 2.48 -14.22
N LYS A 62 -11.35 2.80 -13.28
CA LYS A 62 -10.73 4.13 -13.16
C LYS A 62 -9.34 4.20 -13.77
N ARG A 63 -8.72 3.05 -14.04
CA ARG A 63 -7.35 2.92 -14.54
C ARG A 63 -7.32 1.95 -15.73
N PRO A 64 -7.68 2.41 -16.94
CA PRO A 64 -7.69 1.57 -18.14
C PRO A 64 -6.30 1.04 -18.52
N ASP A 65 -5.22 1.67 -18.03
CA ASP A 65 -3.83 1.25 -18.19
C ASP A 65 -3.45 0.03 -17.33
N VAL A 66 -4.31 -0.38 -16.39
CA VAL A 66 -4.02 -1.48 -15.46
C VAL A 66 -4.47 -2.81 -16.05
N GLY A 67 -3.53 -3.78 -16.05
CA GLY A 67 -3.77 -5.15 -16.48
C GLY A 67 -3.89 -6.15 -15.32
N ALA A 68 -3.40 -5.82 -14.13
CA ALA A 68 -3.50 -6.69 -12.96
C ALA A 68 -3.56 -5.92 -11.64
N VAL A 69 -4.23 -6.52 -10.66
CA VAL A 69 -4.40 -6.01 -9.29
C VAL A 69 -4.06 -7.11 -8.29
N VAL A 70 -3.25 -6.79 -7.30
CA VAL A 70 -2.83 -7.68 -6.22
C VAL A 70 -3.19 -7.06 -4.87
N HIS A 71 -3.95 -7.80 -4.07
CA HIS A 71 -4.23 -7.50 -2.67
C HIS A 71 -3.64 -8.58 -1.79
N ALA A 72 -2.96 -8.19 -0.73
CA ALA A 72 -2.39 -9.10 0.26
C ALA A 72 -2.34 -8.44 1.64
N HIS A 73 -2.08 -9.27 2.66
CA HIS A 73 -1.83 -8.83 4.04
C HIS A 73 -0.38 -9.11 4.44
N PRO A 74 0.62 -8.50 3.76
CA PRO A 74 2.01 -8.71 4.10
C PRO A 74 2.29 -8.08 5.47
N THR A 75 3.12 -8.74 6.28
CA THR A 75 3.20 -8.50 7.73
C THR A 75 3.58 -7.06 8.08
N PHE A 76 4.62 -6.52 7.47
CA PHE A 76 5.10 -5.17 7.80
C PHE A 76 4.19 -4.09 7.23
N ALA A 77 3.80 -4.19 5.96
CA ALA A 77 2.89 -3.22 5.36
C ALA A 77 1.53 -3.20 6.07
N THR A 78 1.01 -4.37 6.44
CA THR A 78 -0.24 -4.47 7.22
C THR A 78 -0.07 -3.88 8.63
N SER A 79 1.10 -4.02 9.26
CA SER A 79 1.38 -3.39 10.56
C SER A 79 1.34 -1.86 10.46
N PHE A 80 1.88 -1.28 9.38
CA PHE A 80 1.77 0.16 9.11
C PHE A 80 0.31 0.57 8.84
N ALA A 81 -0.44 -0.24 8.10
CA ALA A 81 -1.86 -0.02 7.84
C ALA A 81 -2.70 -0.03 9.14
N ILE A 82 -2.42 -0.96 10.07
CA ILE A 82 -3.07 -1.03 11.39
C ILE A 82 -2.68 0.18 12.25
N ALA A 83 -1.42 0.62 12.17
CA ALA A 83 -0.95 1.79 12.91
C ALA A 83 -1.44 3.12 12.33
N GLY A 84 -2.12 3.13 11.17
CA GLY A 84 -2.54 4.35 10.49
C GLY A 84 -1.37 5.17 9.90
N ILE A 85 -0.24 4.53 9.62
CA ILE A 85 0.99 5.21 9.18
C ILE A 85 1.25 4.90 7.71
N PRO A 86 1.18 5.90 6.81
CA PRO A 86 1.53 5.72 5.41
C PRO A 86 3.04 5.54 5.21
N LEU A 87 3.44 4.95 4.08
CA LEU A 87 4.84 4.80 3.70
C LEU A 87 5.27 5.95 2.77
N THR A 88 5.72 7.05 3.36
CA THR A 88 6.01 8.31 2.63
C THR A 88 7.47 8.76 2.75
N GLN A 89 8.27 8.14 3.62
CA GLN A 89 9.64 8.55 3.90
C GLN A 89 10.61 8.11 2.79
N PRO A 90 11.32 9.01 2.12
CA PRO A 90 12.26 8.68 1.04
C PRO A 90 13.58 8.16 1.60
N ILE A 91 13.63 6.87 1.97
CA ILE A 91 14.76 6.26 2.69
C ILE A 91 15.61 5.33 1.83
N MET A 92 15.13 4.95 0.64
CA MET A 92 15.74 3.93 -0.18
C MET A 92 15.51 4.25 -1.67
N PRO A 93 16.55 4.20 -2.54
CA PRO A 93 16.41 4.55 -3.96
C PRO A 93 15.35 3.74 -4.67
N GLU A 94 15.31 2.43 -4.46
CA GLU A 94 14.36 1.52 -5.12
C GLU A 94 12.91 1.86 -4.75
N ALA A 95 12.63 2.15 -3.47
CA ALA A 95 11.28 2.54 -3.03
C ALA A 95 10.87 3.88 -3.67
N VAL A 96 11.78 4.85 -3.73
CA VAL A 96 11.53 6.15 -4.37
C VAL A 96 11.29 6.00 -5.87
N ILE A 97 12.06 5.14 -6.57
CA ILE A 97 11.93 4.94 -8.01
C ILE A 97 10.69 4.09 -8.35
N ALA A 98 10.46 3.00 -7.62
CA ALA A 98 9.38 2.05 -7.96
C ALA A 98 8.01 2.53 -7.49
N LEU A 99 7.90 3.03 -6.26
CA LEU A 99 6.64 3.34 -5.58
C LEU A 99 6.41 4.86 -5.44
N GLY A 100 7.45 5.60 -5.12
CA GLY A 100 7.37 7.01 -4.68
C GLY A 100 6.82 7.10 -3.27
N CYS A 101 5.50 7.08 -3.12
CA CYS A 101 4.80 7.03 -1.84
C CYS A 101 3.71 5.96 -1.88
N VAL A 102 3.41 5.39 -0.73
CA VAL A 102 2.27 4.51 -0.53
C VAL A 102 1.36 5.14 0.51
N PRO A 103 0.28 5.82 0.10
CA PRO A 103 -0.69 6.42 1.01
C PRO A 103 -1.49 5.35 1.73
N ILE A 104 -2.32 5.77 2.68
CA ILE A 104 -3.27 4.90 3.38
C ILE A 104 -4.69 5.34 3.02
N ALA A 105 -5.50 4.41 2.54
CA ALA A 105 -6.93 4.59 2.36
C ALA A 105 -7.64 4.36 3.69
N GLU A 106 -8.63 5.19 3.99
CA GLU A 106 -9.46 5.09 5.18
C GLU A 106 -10.10 3.71 5.30
N TYR A 107 -10.35 3.30 6.55
CA TYR A 107 -11.02 2.02 6.82
C TYR A 107 -12.34 1.90 6.05
N GLY A 108 -12.59 0.71 5.54
CA GLY A 108 -13.86 0.32 4.93
C GLY A 108 -14.18 -1.12 5.33
N THR A 109 -15.47 -1.40 5.53
CA THR A 109 -15.94 -2.73 5.89
C THR A 109 -15.69 -3.70 4.72
N PRO A 110 -14.99 -4.83 4.93
CA PRO A 110 -14.73 -5.82 3.88
C PRO A 110 -16.00 -6.29 3.18
N SER A 111 -15.90 -6.56 1.87
CA SER A 111 -17.00 -7.00 1.00
C SER A 111 -18.09 -5.94 0.72
N THR A 112 -17.96 -4.72 1.25
CA THR A 112 -18.85 -3.58 0.95
C THR A 112 -18.28 -2.71 -0.18
N MET A 113 -18.95 -1.60 -0.49
CA MET A 113 -18.43 -0.59 -1.44
C MET A 113 -17.54 0.47 -0.76
N GLU A 114 -17.43 0.46 0.55
CA GLU A 114 -16.62 1.44 1.31
C GLU A 114 -15.16 1.38 0.91
N ILE A 115 -14.57 0.16 0.82
CA ILE A 115 -13.16 -0.01 0.40
C ILE A 115 -12.94 0.50 -1.03
N PRO A 116 -13.72 0.07 -2.06
CA PRO A 116 -13.63 0.64 -3.41
C PRO A 116 -13.70 2.17 -3.44
N ASP A 117 -14.62 2.78 -2.70
CA ASP A 117 -14.84 4.22 -2.67
C ASP A 117 -13.66 4.97 -2.01
N ASN A 118 -13.10 4.41 -0.95
CA ASN A 118 -11.93 4.97 -0.28
C ASN A 118 -10.66 4.84 -1.12
N VAL A 119 -10.48 3.72 -1.83
CA VAL A 119 -9.33 3.50 -2.74
C VAL A 119 -9.39 4.43 -3.96
N GLU A 120 -10.58 4.73 -4.49
CA GLU A 120 -10.74 5.55 -5.70
C GLU A 120 -10.01 6.89 -5.63
N LYS A 121 -9.97 7.52 -4.47
CA LYS A 121 -9.31 8.82 -4.22
C LYS A 121 -7.82 8.81 -4.59
N TYR A 122 -7.18 7.64 -4.54
CA TYR A 122 -5.72 7.48 -4.74
C TYR A 122 -5.36 7.01 -6.16
N LEU A 123 -6.30 6.42 -6.90
CA LEU A 123 -6.06 5.85 -8.24
C LEU A 123 -5.48 6.84 -9.26
N PRO A 124 -5.81 8.14 -9.26
CA PRO A 124 -5.22 9.10 -10.18
C PRO A 124 -3.72 9.36 -9.95
N TYR A 125 -3.20 9.06 -8.78
CA TYR A 125 -1.88 9.53 -8.33
C TYR A 125 -0.88 8.41 -8.00
N TYR A 126 -1.35 7.20 -7.66
CA TYR A 126 -0.52 6.13 -7.12
C TYR A 126 -0.81 4.80 -7.81
N ASP A 127 0.12 3.85 -7.65
CA ASP A 127 -0.02 2.45 -8.08
C ASP A 127 0.01 1.46 -6.92
N ALA A 128 0.01 1.96 -5.69
CA ALA A 128 -0.06 1.20 -4.46
C ALA A 128 -0.77 2.01 -3.38
N VAL A 129 -1.46 1.35 -2.47
CA VAL A 129 -2.12 1.96 -1.30
C VAL A 129 -2.16 0.96 -0.15
N LEU A 130 -1.96 1.44 1.08
CA LEU A 130 -2.31 0.69 2.28
C LEU A 130 -3.82 0.84 2.53
N LEU A 131 -4.44 -0.22 3.02
CA LEU A 131 -5.84 -0.23 3.46
C LEU A 131 -5.86 -0.24 4.98
N GLU A 132 -6.35 0.83 5.60
CA GLU A 132 -6.36 0.99 7.06
C GLU A 132 -6.95 -0.23 7.75
N SER A 133 -6.22 -0.76 8.76
CA SER A 133 -6.59 -1.96 9.53
C SER A 133 -6.82 -3.23 8.70
N HIS A 134 -6.33 -3.30 7.45
CA HIS A 134 -6.64 -4.40 6.55
C HIS A 134 -5.38 -5.00 5.88
N GLY A 135 -4.70 -4.25 5.02
CA GLY A 135 -3.57 -4.77 4.25
C GLY A 135 -3.04 -3.79 3.22
N ALA A 136 -2.60 -4.29 2.07
CA ALA A 136 -2.08 -3.49 0.96
C ALA A 136 -2.72 -3.90 -0.38
N LEU A 137 -2.82 -2.93 -1.29
CA LEU A 137 -3.31 -3.11 -2.64
C LEU A 137 -2.33 -2.49 -3.63
N THR A 138 -1.95 -3.24 -4.66
CA THR A 138 -1.07 -2.78 -5.74
C THR A 138 -1.64 -3.13 -7.10
N TRP A 139 -1.27 -2.34 -8.11
CA TRP A 139 -1.71 -2.58 -9.48
C TRP A 139 -0.64 -2.15 -10.48
N SER A 140 -0.68 -2.76 -11.67
CA SER A 140 0.23 -2.45 -12.77
C SER A 140 -0.32 -2.92 -14.11
N THR A 141 0.49 -2.75 -15.17
CA THR A 141 0.15 -3.17 -16.54
C THR A 141 0.03 -4.68 -16.72
N ASP A 142 0.66 -5.46 -15.85
CA ASP A 142 0.63 -6.93 -15.87
C ASP A 142 0.76 -7.51 -14.45
N LEU A 143 0.52 -8.82 -14.34
CA LEU A 143 0.49 -9.52 -13.07
C LEU A 143 1.83 -9.49 -12.33
N LEU A 144 2.93 -9.74 -13.06
CA LEU A 144 4.24 -9.83 -12.44
C LEU A 144 4.69 -8.46 -11.92
N ALA A 145 4.44 -7.39 -12.69
CA ALA A 145 4.72 -6.03 -12.28
C ALA A 145 3.86 -5.59 -11.07
N ALA A 146 2.59 -5.99 -11.00
CA ALA A 146 1.73 -5.73 -9.83
C ALA A 146 2.21 -6.49 -8.59
N TYR A 147 2.64 -7.74 -8.75
CA TYR A 147 3.19 -8.57 -7.69
C TYR A 147 4.53 -7.99 -7.16
N HIS A 148 5.46 -7.62 -8.05
CA HIS A 148 6.72 -6.99 -7.63
C HIS A 148 6.52 -5.67 -6.88
N LYS A 149 5.46 -4.92 -7.22
CA LYS A 149 5.09 -3.74 -6.42
C LYS A 149 4.66 -4.13 -5.02
N MET A 150 3.91 -5.24 -4.84
CA MET A 150 3.53 -5.73 -3.51
C MET A 150 4.75 -6.15 -2.70
N GLU A 151 5.70 -6.88 -3.30
CA GLU A 151 6.98 -7.21 -2.65
C GLU A 151 7.75 -5.94 -2.25
N SER A 152 7.79 -4.94 -3.13
CA SER A 152 8.45 -3.66 -2.84
C SER A 152 7.78 -2.90 -1.71
N VAL A 153 6.45 -2.93 -1.61
CA VAL A 153 5.69 -2.31 -0.50
C VAL A 153 6.05 -2.97 0.82
N GLU A 154 6.05 -4.31 0.87
CA GLU A 154 6.40 -5.06 2.08
C GLU A 154 7.86 -4.81 2.48
N PHE A 155 8.80 -4.91 1.54
CA PHE A 155 10.21 -4.70 1.81
C PHE A 155 10.50 -3.28 2.29
N TYR A 156 9.87 -2.28 1.70
CA TYR A 156 9.98 -0.90 2.15
C TYR A 156 9.43 -0.72 3.56
N ALA A 157 8.27 -1.29 3.87
CA ALA A 157 7.68 -1.26 5.21
C ALA A 157 8.59 -1.93 6.23
N GLU A 158 9.16 -3.09 5.92
CA GLU A 158 10.09 -3.80 6.78
C GLU A 158 11.34 -2.97 7.09
N LEU A 159 11.96 -2.39 6.07
CA LEU A 159 13.15 -1.55 6.24
C LEU A 159 12.84 -0.29 7.04
N LEU A 160 11.70 0.35 6.78
CA LEU A 160 11.27 1.52 7.54
C LEU A 160 11.04 1.18 9.01
N TYR A 161 10.37 0.06 9.30
CA TYR A 161 10.18 -0.42 10.66
C TYR A 161 11.51 -0.66 11.36
N LYS A 162 12.41 -1.44 10.75
CA LYS A 162 13.73 -1.78 11.31
C LYS A 162 14.58 -0.53 11.53
N SER A 163 14.58 0.41 10.58
CA SER A 163 15.36 1.66 10.74
C SER A 163 14.82 2.53 11.88
N LYS A 164 13.51 2.55 12.11
CA LYS A 164 12.92 3.23 13.29
C LYS A 164 13.39 2.62 14.61
N MET A 165 13.56 1.30 14.67
CA MET A 165 14.12 0.62 15.86
C MET A 165 15.62 0.93 16.09
N LEU A 166 16.34 1.32 15.04
CA LEU A 166 17.74 1.72 15.09
C LEU A 166 17.96 3.23 15.38
N GLY A 167 16.91 3.96 15.71
CA GLY A 167 16.97 5.40 16.02
C GLY A 167 16.36 6.30 14.96
N GLY A 168 15.80 5.74 13.91
CA GLY A 168 15.12 6.41 12.82
C GLY A 168 15.90 6.41 11.50
N PRO A 169 15.18 6.48 10.37
CA PRO A 169 15.84 6.50 9.07
C PRO A 169 16.46 7.87 8.79
N LYS A 170 17.51 7.86 7.97
CA LYS A 170 18.04 9.06 7.33
C LYS A 170 17.34 9.21 5.98
N GLU A 171 16.47 10.20 5.86
CA GLU A 171 15.77 10.50 4.63
C GLU A 171 16.65 11.19 3.59
N PHE A 172 16.36 10.97 2.31
CA PHE A 172 17.00 11.70 1.22
C PHE A 172 16.53 13.17 1.19
N ASP A 173 17.43 14.05 0.83
CA ASP A 173 17.11 15.44 0.55
C ASP A 173 16.38 15.60 -0.79
N LYS A 174 15.79 16.77 -1.01
CA LYS A 174 15.02 17.09 -2.22
C LYS A 174 15.86 16.92 -3.50
N ASN A 175 17.14 17.25 -3.49
CA ASN A 175 18.01 17.15 -4.67
C ASN A 175 18.26 15.68 -5.02
N THR A 176 18.47 14.82 -4.03
CA THR A 176 18.60 13.38 -4.21
C THR A 176 17.31 12.76 -4.75
N ILE A 177 16.15 13.15 -4.20
CA ILE A 177 14.84 12.68 -4.68
C ILE A 177 14.63 13.05 -6.16
N GLU A 178 14.93 14.30 -6.55
CA GLU A 178 14.80 14.72 -7.97
C GLU A 178 15.70 13.92 -8.90
N LYS A 179 16.93 13.60 -8.50
CA LYS A 179 17.81 12.72 -9.28
C LYS A 179 17.21 11.32 -9.46
N LEU A 180 16.61 10.76 -8.42
CA LEU A 180 15.93 9.45 -8.47
C LEU A 180 14.68 9.52 -9.37
N TYR A 181 13.93 10.61 -9.34
CA TYR A 181 12.80 10.85 -10.23
C TYR A 181 13.24 10.97 -11.70
N GLU A 182 14.38 11.60 -11.97
CA GLU A 182 14.96 11.60 -13.33
C GLU A 182 15.35 10.20 -13.80
N ILE A 183 15.93 9.37 -12.93
CA ILE A 183 16.25 7.98 -13.24
C ILE A 183 14.97 7.24 -13.62
N ARG A 184 13.90 7.35 -12.83
CA ARG A 184 12.60 6.74 -13.16
C ARG A 184 12.09 7.18 -14.54
N ARG A 185 12.13 8.49 -14.84
CA ARG A 185 11.69 9.02 -16.14
C ARG A 185 12.51 8.43 -17.28
N LYS A 186 13.83 8.35 -17.13
CA LYS A 186 14.73 7.75 -18.13
C LYS A 186 14.49 6.26 -18.35
N MET A 187 14.10 5.54 -17.29
CA MET A 187 13.71 4.13 -17.38
C MET A 187 12.37 3.91 -18.08
N GLY A 188 11.57 4.96 -18.29
CA GLY A 188 10.25 4.86 -18.91
C GLY A 188 9.25 3.99 -18.12
N LEU A 189 9.39 3.92 -16.81
CA LEU A 189 8.52 3.07 -15.99
C LEU A 189 7.06 3.53 -16.06
N PRO A 190 6.12 2.62 -16.37
CA PRO A 190 4.70 2.95 -16.50
C PRO A 190 4.07 3.28 -15.14
N GLY A 191 2.83 3.75 -15.20
CA GLY A 191 1.97 3.95 -14.04
C GLY A 191 1.99 5.36 -13.47
N LYS A 192 1.26 5.54 -12.38
CA LYS A 192 1.16 6.81 -11.66
C LYS A 192 2.24 6.91 -10.59
N HIS A 193 2.94 8.03 -10.58
CA HIS A 193 4.05 8.22 -9.66
C HIS A 193 4.33 9.72 -9.49
N PRO A 194 4.73 10.20 -8.31
CA PRO A 194 5.04 11.61 -8.09
C PRO A 194 6.02 12.20 -9.12
N ALA A 195 7.04 11.43 -9.54
CA ALA A 195 7.98 11.86 -10.58
C ALA A 195 7.33 12.21 -11.91
N ASN A 196 6.21 11.59 -12.27
CA ASN A 196 5.49 11.81 -13.53
C ASN A 196 4.41 12.88 -13.38
N LEU A 197 3.85 13.03 -12.16
CA LEU A 197 2.73 13.92 -11.88
C LEU A 197 3.19 15.34 -11.51
N CYS A 198 4.38 15.48 -10.91
CA CYS A 198 4.94 16.76 -10.47
C CYS A 198 5.79 17.46 -11.57
N MET A 199 5.63 17.08 -12.83
CA MET A 199 6.38 17.72 -13.94
C MET A 199 5.98 19.17 -14.24
N ASN A 200 4.79 19.60 -13.84
CA ASN A 200 4.37 21.00 -13.95
C ASN A 200 4.77 21.75 -12.68
N LYS A 201 5.68 22.69 -12.82
CA LYS A 201 6.20 23.57 -11.75
C LYS A 201 5.13 24.45 -11.03
N ASP A 202 3.88 24.34 -11.37
CA ASP A 202 2.76 24.96 -10.65
C ASP A 202 2.40 24.14 -9.42
N THR A 203 3.30 24.21 -8.44
CA THR A 203 3.28 23.46 -7.18
C THR A 203 2.14 23.83 -6.23
N LYS A 204 1.19 24.64 -6.63
CA LYS A 204 0.04 25.02 -5.79
C LYS A 204 -0.98 23.90 -5.57
N ASN A 205 -0.97 22.84 -6.39
CA ASN A 205 -1.90 21.72 -6.29
C ASN A 205 -1.24 20.38 -5.87
N CYS A 206 0.01 20.38 -5.47
CA CYS A 206 0.70 19.17 -4.98
C CYS A 206 0.47 18.93 -3.47
N HIS A 207 -0.61 19.48 -2.90
CA HIS A 207 -0.89 19.41 -1.46
C HIS A 207 -1.31 18.01 -0.96
N ASN A 208 -1.49 17.02 -1.83
CA ASN A 208 -1.98 15.69 -1.43
C ASN A 208 -1.01 14.54 -1.67
N CYS A 209 0.19 14.75 -2.19
CA CYS A 209 1.07 13.62 -2.45
C CYS A 209 1.92 13.19 -1.24
N GLY A 210 1.93 13.91 -0.13
CA GLY A 210 2.69 13.57 1.09
C GLY A 210 4.20 13.36 0.89
N CYS A 211 4.67 13.38 -0.37
CA CYS A 211 6.02 13.02 -0.78
C CYS A 211 7.02 14.18 -0.80
N HIS A 212 6.57 15.38 -0.52
CA HIS A 212 7.44 16.51 -0.28
C HIS A 212 7.57 16.67 1.22
N GLY A 213 8.75 16.36 1.77
CA GLY A 213 9.07 16.66 3.16
C GLY A 213 8.62 18.08 3.47
N SER A 214 7.50 18.23 4.14
CA SER A 214 6.98 19.49 4.62
C SER A 214 7.92 19.96 5.70
N ASN A 215 8.70 21.00 5.38
CA ASN A 215 9.20 21.92 6.40
C ASN A 215 8.01 22.78 6.91
N ASP A 216 6.94 22.15 7.36
CA ASP A 216 5.90 22.82 8.11
C ASP A 216 5.73 22.07 9.43
N ASN A 217 5.95 22.82 10.50
CA ASN A 217 5.79 22.46 11.90
C ASN A 217 4.36 22.01 12.23
N GLY A 218 3.91 20.92 11.60
CA GLY A 218 2.69 20.20 11.93
C GLY A 218 3.05 19.02 12.82
N THR A 219 3.05 19.24 14.11
CA THR A 219 3.29 18.29 15.19
C THR A 219 2.26 17.16 15.20
N GLY A 220 2.52 16.13 14.41
CA GLY A 220 1.91 14.81 14.52
C GLY A 220 2.99 13.74 14.70
N SER A 221 4.00 14.04 15.48
CA SER A 221 5.12 13.15 15.76
C SER A 221 4.75 12.22 16.91
N VAL A 222 4.91 10.92 16.67
CA VAL A 222 4.93 9.89 17.75
C VAL A 222 6.00 10.19 18.82
N SER A 223 6.90 11.14 18.55
CA SER A 223 7.86 11.67 19.54
C SER A 223 7.21 12.44 20.69
N SER A 224 5.93 12.83 20.60
CA SER A 224 5.24 13.54 21.68
C SER A 224 4.80 12.62 22.82
N ILE A 225 4.64 11.32 22.57
CA ILE A 225 4.31 10.36 23.65
C ILE A 225 5.55 9.98 24.47
N ALA A 226 6.74 9.96 23.85
CA ALA A 226 7.98 9.66 24.57
C ALA A 226 8.57 10.85 25.37
N LYS A 227 8.07 12.07 25.14
CA LYS A 227 8.57 13.28 25.82
C LYS A 227 7.77 13.70 27.05
N SER A 228 6.69 13.01 27.39
CA SER A 228 5.82 13.43 28.51
C SER A 228 5.82 12.52 29.74
N ALA A 229 6.60 11.44 29.73
CA ALA A 229 6.78 10.68 30.96
C ALA A 229 7.90 11.34 31.78
N SER A 230 7.53 11.98 32.91
CA SER A 230 8.52 12.49 33.83
C SER A 230 9.39 11.32 34.38
N PRO A 231 10.65 11.58 34.78
CA PRO A 231 11.49 10.53 35.37
C PRO A 231 10.82 9.77 36.50
N GLU A 232 9.92 10.43 37.25
CA GLU A 232 9.15 9.82 38.33
C GLU A 232 8.14 8.80 37.81
N VAL A 233 7.42 9.09 36.70
CA VAL A 233 6.47 8.16 36.08
C VAL A 233 7.20 6.93 35.51
N VAL A 234 8.35 7.11 34.91
CA VAL A 234 9.17 6.00 34.42
C VAL A 234 9.65 5.14 35.59
N ALA A 235 10.11 5.74 36.70
CA ALA A 235 10.53 5.01 37.89
C ALA A 235 9.38 4.23 38.54
N GLU A 236 8.18 4.81 38.59
CA GLU A 236 7.00 4.14 39.16
C GLU A 236 6.54 2.94 38.30
N ILE A 237 6.54 3.09 36.97
CA ILE A 237 6.22 1.98 36.06
C ILE A 237 7.28 0.87 36.18
N THR A 238 8.56 1.22 36.21
CA THR A 238 9.66 0.26 36.39
C THR A 238 9.50 -0.51 37.69
N LYS A 239 9.21 0.17 38.78
CA LYS A 239 9.00 -0.47 40.09
C LYS A 239 7.81 -1.44 40.07
N LYS A 240 6.70 -1.08 39.44
CA LYS A 240 5.51 -1.95 39.28
C LYS A 240 5.83 -3.19 38.45
N VAL A 241 6.56 -3.04 37.36
CA VAL A 241 6.98 -4.15 36.50
C VAL A 241 7.92 -5.10 37.24
N MET A 242 8.91 -4.58 37.95
CA MET A 242 9.82 -5.40 38.77
C MET A 242 9.07 -6.15 39.88
N GLN A 243 8.13 -5.52 40.54
CA GLN A 243 7.27 -6.16 41.56
C GLN A 243 6.43 -7.30 40.96
N GLN A 244 5.91 -7.16 39.74
CA GLN A 244 5.16 -8.23 39.05
C GLN A 244 6.05 -9.38 38.58
N LEU A 245 7.32 -9.12 38.31
CA LEU A 245 8.32 -10.13 37.91
C LEU A 245 9.02 -10.80 39.09
N GLY A 246 8.71 -10.38 40.35
CA GLY A 246 9.33 -10.95 41.55
C GLY A 246 10.81 -10.56 41.74
N LEU A 247 11.22 -9.42 41.18
CA LEU A 247 12.59 -8.86 41.25
C LEU A 247 12.65 -7.70 42.24
#